data_36fb43f7b2f6a77402c0efa8c53c16d3
#
_entry.id   36fb43f7b2f6a77402c0efa8c53c16d3
#
_cell.length_a   1.000
_cell.length_b   1.000
_cell.length_c   1.000
_cell.angle_alpha   90.00
_cell.angle_beta   90.00
_cell.angle_gamma   90.00
#
_symmetry.space_group_name_H-M   'P 1'
#
loop_
_entity.id
_entity.type
_entity.pdbx_description
1 polymer ?
#
loop_
_entity_poly.entity_id
_entity_poly.type
_entity_poly.pdbx_seq_one_letter_code
_entity_poly.pdbx_strand_id
1 'polypeptide(L)'
;RLTSVTGVQTCALPIWIADRYKNEPVILGYELFNEPIAPYFENMEELNGKLEDVYKKGVAAIREVDSNHIILLGGAQWNGNFKPFKDSKFDDKIMYTCHRYGGEPTQAAIQTIINFRDSVNLPMYMGEIGHNTDEWQAAFCQTMRENNIGYTFWPYKKMDGSSFVGITPPENWANIVYFSEAPRATYKEIREARPAQAMSRKAMMDFIEACKLKNCVVQEGYIRSLGMK
;
A
#
# COMPACT_ATOMS: atom_id res chain seq x y z
N ARG A 1 -22.20 -8.17 -4.40
CA ARG A 1 -23.06 -6.99 -4.64
C ARG A 1 -22.79 -5.97 -3.54
N LEU A 2 -21.82 -5.06 -3.76
CA LEU A 2 -21.58 -3.87 -2.92
C LEU A 2 -22.24 -2.66 -3.60
N THR A 3 -23.55 -2.70 -3.82
CA THR A 3 -24.27 -1.67 -4.57
C THR A 3 -24.93 -0.60 -3.72
N SER A 4 -24.60 -0.50 -2.43
CA SER A 4 -25.06 0.62 -1.59
C SER A 4 -24.23 0.79 -0.33
N VAL A 5 -22.92 0.97 -0.47
CA VAL A 5 -22.14 1.56 0.63
C VAL A 5 -22.40 3.06 0.54
N THR A 6 -23.30 3.56 1.37
CA THR A 6 -23.50 5.02 1.52
C THR A 6 -22.17 5.61 2.01
N GLY A 7 -21.85 6.86 1.64
CA GLY A 7 -20.61 7.52 2.06
C GLY A 7 -20.36 7.48 3.58
N VAL A 8 -21.42 7.38 4.38
CA VAL A 8 -21.38 7.20 5.84
C VAL A 8 -20.72 5.87 6.25
N GLN A 9 -21.00 4.77 5.56
CA GLN A 9 -20.40 3.46 5.88
C GLN A 9 -18.91 3.40 5.51
N THR A 10 -18.50 4.06 4.43
CA THR A 10 -17.10 4.12 4.02
C THR A 10 -16.25 4.93 5.03
N CYS A 11 -16.83 5.93 5.67
CA CYS A 11 -16.14 6.76 6.67
C CYS A 11 -16.21 6.18 8.11
N ALA A 12 -17.08 5.21 8.39
CA ALA A 12 -17.30 4.72 9.76
C ALA A 12 -16.04 4.13 10.40
N LEU A 13 -15.29 3.28 9.69
CA LEU A 13 -14.07 2.68 10.21
C LEU A 13 -12.94 3.70 10.42
N PRO A 14 -12.60 4.57 9.47
CA PRO A 14 -11.63 5.64 9.69
C PRO A 14 -11.99 6.55 10.86
N ILE A 15 -13.26 6.94 11.04
CA ILE A 15 -13.71 7.76 12.15
C ILE A 15 -13.51 7.03 13.49
N TRP A 16 -13.88 5.76 13.56
CA TRP A 16 -13.70 4.97 14.78
C TRP A 16 -12.22 4.80 15.16
N ILE A 17 -11.35 4.59 14.17
CA ILE A 17 -9.90 4.53 14.38
C ILE A 17 -9.39 5.88 14.88
N ALA A 18 -9.78 6.98 14.24
CA ALA A 18 -9.37 8.32 14.61
C ALA A 18 -9.82 8.65 16.04
N ASP A 19 -11.08 8.40 16.41
CA ASP A 19 -11.58 8.63 17.78
C ASP A 19 -10.81 7.83 18.82
N ARG A 20 -10.47 6.57 18.50
CA ARG A 20 -9.70 5.71 19.41
C ARG A 20 -8.27 6.21 19.64
N TYR A 21 -7.62 6.74 18.61
CA TYR A 21 -6.19 7.07 18.62
C TYR A 21 -5.89 8.57 18.63
N LYS A 22 -6.88 9.43 18.73
CA LYS A 22 -6.74 10.91 18.70
C LYS A 22 -5.76 11.49 19.69
N ASN A 23 -5.46 10.76 20.79
CA ASN A 23 -4.52 11.18 21.81
C ASN A 23 -3.19 10.41 21.78
N GLU A 24 -2.94 9.61 20.72
CA GLU A 24 -1.75 8.79 20.63
C GLU A 24 -0.66 9.50 19.78
N PRO A 25 0.33 10.15 20.41
CA PRO A 25 1.29 11.00 19.71
C PRO A 25 2.29 10.22 18.84
N VAL A 26 2.34 8.91 18.94
CA VAL A 26 3.22 8.05 18.13
C VAL A 26 2.65 7.86 16.72
N ILE A 27 1.36 8.08 16.53
CA ILE A 27 0.69 7.97 15.25
C ILE A 27 0.91 9.26 14.45
N LEU A 28 1.48 9.16 13.25
CA LEU A 28 1.64 10.29 12.35
C LEU A 28 0.30 10.79 11.81
N GLY A 29 -0.56 9.87 11.38
CA GLY A 29 -1.83 10.21 10.75
C GLY A 29 -2.59 8.98 10.22
N TYR A 30 -3.65 9.25 9.48
CA TYR A 30 -4.58 8.26 8.93
C TYR A 30 -4.59 8.35 7.41
N GLU A 31 -4.29 7.26 6.74
CA GLU A 31 -4.49 7.13 5.30
C GLU A 31 -5.90 6.61 5.02
N LEU A 32 -6.69 7.36 4.21
CA LEU A 32 -8.10 7.06 4.05
C LEU A 32 -8.37 5.91 3.08
N PHE A 33 -7.65 5.84 1.96
CA PHE A 33 -7.80 4.82 0.94
C PHE A 33 -6.44 4.37 0.42
N ASN A 34 -6.22 3.06 0.43
CA ASN A 34 -5.10 2.47 -0.27
C ASN A 34 -5.41 2.38 -1.77
N GLU A 35 -4.59 3.01 -2.61
CA GLU A 35 -4.59 2.87 -4.07
C GLU A 35 -5.98 3.01 -4.74
N PRO A 36 -6.71 4.12 -4.50
CA PRO A 36 -8.05 4.26 -5.04
C PRO A 36 -8.04 4.30 -6.56
N ILE A 37 -9.08 3.72 -7.14
CA ILE A 37 -9.39 3.74 -8.58
C ILE A 37 -8.29 3.10 -9.43
N ALA A 38 -8.43 1.80 -9.68
CA ALA A 38 -7.52 1.09 -10.56
C ALA A 38 -7.63 1.57 -12.03
N PRO A 39 -6.53 1.63 -12.79
CA PRO A 39 -6.51 2.16 -14.16
C PRO A 39 -7.30 1.32 -15.16
N TYR A 40 -7.70 0.10 -14.80
CA TYR A 40 -8.51 -0.80 -15.65
C TYR A 40 -10.02 -0.71 -15.39
N PHE A 41 -10.49 0.21 -14.53
CA PHE A 41 -11.92 0.41 -14.34
C PHE A 41 -12.54 1.11 -15.56
N GLU A 42 -13.63 0.55 -16.10
CA GLU A 42 -14.33 1.11 -17.27
C GLU A 42 -14.84 2.53 -17.02
N ASN A 43 -15.26 2.82 -15.78
CA ASN A 43 -15.76 4.13 -15.36
C ASN A 43 -14.71 4.97 -14.60
N MET A 44 -13.42 4.77 -14.89
CA MET A 44 -12.30 5.42 -14.21
C MET A 44 -12.44 6.95 -14.15
N GLU A 45 -12.78 7.60 -15.27
CA GLU A 45 -12.90 9.06 -15.33
C GLU A 45 -14.06 9.59 -14.48
N GLU A 46 -15.20 8.88 -14.45
CA GLU A 46 -16.31 9.22 -13.55
C GLU A 46 -15.89 9.14 -12.08
N LEU A 47 -15.16 8.08 -11.71
CA LEU A 47 -14.67 7.88 -10.36
C LEU A 47 -13.62 8.94 -9.98
N ASN A 48 -12.71 9.28 -10.90
CA ASN A 48 -11.74 10.35 -10.72
C ASN A 48 -12.44 11.68 -10.36
N GLY A 49 -13.56 12.00 -11.04
CA GLY A 49 -14.33 13.21 -10.75
C GLY A 49 -14.99 13.25 -9.38
N LYS A 50 -15.06 12.13 -8.67
CA LYS A 50 -15.68 12.00 -7.33
C LYS A 50 -14.67 11.87 -6.20
N LEU A 51 -13.40 11.56 -6.49
CA LEU A 51 -12.40 11.20 -5.50
C LEU A 51 -12.18 12.30 -4.46
N GLU A 52 -11.99 13.53 -4.92
CA GLU A 52 -11.74 14.67 -4.05
C GLU A 52 -12.91 14.95 -3.09
N ASP A 53 -14.16 14.88 -3.59
CA ASP A 53 -15.35 15.07 -2.75
C ASP A 53 -15.50 13.97 -1.68
N VAL A 54 -15.11 12.75 -1.99
CA VAL A 54 -15.12 11.64 -1.03
C VAL A 54 -14.07 11.88 0.06
N TYR A 55 -12.88 12.34 -0.32
CA TYR A 55 -11.84 12.72 0.64
C TYR A 55 -12.27 13.88 1.53
N LYS A 56 -12.85 14.96 0.96
CA LYS A 56 -13.36 16.09 1.75
C LYS A 56 -14.37 15.64 2.82
N LYS A 57 -15.29 14.73 2.45
CA LYS A 57 -16.25 14.17 3.41
C LYS A 57 -15.57 13.32 4.49
N GLY A 58 -14.59 12.49 4.12
CA GLY A 58 -13.84 11.68 5.07
C GLY A 58 -13.03 12.51 6.04
N VAL A 59 -12.33 13.53 5.53
CA VAL A 59 -11.57 14.48 6.35
C VAL A 59 -12.49 15.23 7.32
N ALA A 60 -13.58 15.82 6.83
CA ALA A 60 -14.53 16.53 7.68
C ALA A 60 -15.06 15.66 8.84
N ALA A 61 -15.41 14.39 8.53
CA ALA A 61 -15.90 13.47 9.54
C ALA A 61 -14.83 13.06 10.57
N ILE A 62 -13.56 12.91 10.16
CA ILE A 62 -12.46 12.68 11.10
C ILE A 62 -12.22 13.90 11.97
N ARG A 63 -12.29 15.11 11.40
CA ARG A 63 -12.09 16.37 12.17
C ARG A 63 -13.12 16.59 13.28
N GLU A 64 -14.28 15.95 13.21
CA GLU A 64 -15.26 15.96 14.33
C GLU A 64 -14.72 15.26 15.58
N VAL A 65 -13.80 14.30 15.44
CA VAL A 65 -13.27 13.52 16.56
C VAL A 65 -11.78 13.74 16.80
N ASP A 66 -11.02 14.12 15.78
CA ASP A 66 -9.57 14.30 15.83
C ASP A 66 -9.13 15.52 15.01
N SER A 67 -8.74 16.57 15.70
CA SER A 67 -8.22 17.80 15.10
C SER A 67 -6.68 17.84 14.98
N ASN A 68 -5.97 16.81 15.45
CA ASN A 68 -4.52 16.82 15.62
C ASN A 68 -3.75 16.07 14.55
N HIS A 69 -4.16 14.85 14.23
CA HIS A 69 -3.40 13.98 13.34
C HIS A 69 -3.48 14.42 11.87
N ILE A 70 -2.43 14.09 11.13
CA ILE A 70 -2.38 14.31 9.67
C ILE A 70 -3.31 13.30 8.99
N ILE A 71 -3.97 13.74 7.92
CA ILE A 71 -4.75 12.83 7.08
C ILE A 71 -4.02 12.69 5.74
N LEU A 72 -3.70 11.44 5.37
CA LEU A 72 -3.00 11.12 4.14
C LEU A 72 -4.00 10.80 3.03
N LEU A 73 -3.82 11.42 1.87
CA LEU A 73 -4.70 11.31 0.72
C LEU A 73 -3.94 10.73 -0.47
N GLY A 74 -4.31 9.54 -0.88
CA GLY A 74 -3.72 8.87 -2.04
C GLY A 74 -4.21 9.44 -3.37
N GLY A 75 -3.34 9.54 -4.36
CA GLY A 75 -3.72 9.82 -5.74
C GLY A 75 -4.59 8.72 -6.33
N ALA A 76 -5.34 9.01 -7.39
CA ALA A 76 -6.01 7.99 -8.18
C ALA A 76 -4.99 7.07 -8.89
N GLN A 77 -5.47 6.01 -9.52
CA GLN A 77 -4.66 5.04 -10.27
C GLN A 77 -3.45 4.56 -9.46
N TRP A 78 -3.73 3.83 -8.35
CA TRP A 78 -2.72 3.27 -7.46
C TRP A 78 -1.80 4.32 -6.83
N ASN A 79 -2.40 5.40 -6.33
CA ASN A 79 -1.70 6.54 -5.74
C ASN A 79 -0.71 7.26 -6.69
N GLY A 80 -0.89 7.10 -8.02
CA GLY A 80 0.02 7.68 -9.01
C GLY A 80 -0.50 8.95 -9.71
N ASN A 81 -1.80 9.25 -9.65
CA ASN A 81 -2.43 10.33 -10.40
C ASN A 81 -3.12 11.35 -9.49
N PHE A 82 -2.60 12.56 -9.48
CA PHE A 82 -3.11 13.69 -8.67
C PHE A 82 -3.97 14.69 -9.47
N LYS A 83 -4.21 14.48 -10.77
CA LYS A 83 -5.08 15.32 -11.60
C LYS A 83 -6.53 15.46 -11.11
N PRO A 84 -7.12 14.49 -10.39
CA PRO A 84 -8.45 14.64 -9.81
C PRO A 84 -8.58 15.75 -8.77
N PHE A 85 -7.50 16.17 -8.14
CA PHE A 85 -7.52 17.18 -7.09
C PHE A 85 -7.51 18.59 -7.68
N LYS A 86 -8.59 19.33 -7.47
CA LYS A 86 -8.80 20.71 -7.97
C LYS A 86 -8.73 21.75 -6.86
N ASP A 87 -9.34 21.44 -5.71
CA ASP A 87 -9.28 22.24 -4.48
C ASP A 87 -8.49 21.44 -3.45
N SER A 88 -7.21 21.32 -3.71
CA SER A 88 -6.32 20.38 -3.06
C SER A 88 -5.85 20.79 -1.65
N LYS A 89 -6.24 21.98 -1.16
CA LYS A 89 -5.89 22.49 0.16
C LYS A 89 -7.14 22.83 0.98
N PHE A 90 -7.94 21.83 1.29
CA PHE A 90 -9.20 21.99 2.02
C PHE A 90 -9.11 21.71 3.53
N ASP A 91 -7.92 21.35 4.02
CA ASP A 91 -7.62 21.16 5.44
C ASP A 91 -6.13 21.46 5.68
N ASP A 92 -5.78 22.03 6.83
CA ASP A 92 -4.40 22.46 7.12
C ASP A 92 -3.48 21.32 7.54
N LYS A 93 -4.03 20.15 7.84
CA LYS A 93 -3.29 18.96 8.32
C LYS A 93 -3.51 17.77 7.41
N ILE A 94 -3.43 17.98 6.10
CA ILE A 94 -3.40 16.92 5.10
C ILE A 94 -2.00 16.78 4.50
N MET A 95 -1.71 15.58 4.04
CA MET A 95 -0.51 15.25 3.28
C MET A 95 -0.92 14.31 2.15
N TYR A 96 -0.33 14.48 0.98
CA TYR A 96 -0.58 13.56 -0.12
C TYR A 96 0.37 12.38 -0.08
N THR A 97 -0.11 11.20 -0.47
CA THR A 97 0.68 9.98 -0.54
C THR A 97 0.67 9.39 -1.95
N CYS A 98 1.82 8.90 -2.38
CA CYS A 98 2.00 8.22 -3.66
C CYS A 98 2.73 6.87 -3.47
N HIS A 99 2.59 5.98 -4.46
CA HIS A 99 3.24 4.67 -4.49
C HIS A 99 4.06 4.50 -5.75
N ARG A 100 5.20 3.79 -5.65
CA ARG A 100 6.02 3.51 -6.82
C ARG A 100 6.91 2.28 -6.62
N TYR A 101 6.82 1.34 -7.57
CA TYR A 101 7.54 0.07 -7.53
C TYR A 101 8.48 -0.15 -8.71
N GLY A 102 8.57 0.77 -9.65
CA GLY A 102 9.38 0.57 -10.84
C GLY A 102 9.60 1.83 -11.68
N GLY A 103 10.13 1.63 -12.86
CA GLY A 103 10.60 2.70 -13.74
C GLY A 103 11.98 3.21 -13.30
N GLU A 104 12.46 4.29 -13.93
CA GLU A 104 13.75 4.89 -13.56
C GLU A 104 13.72 5.48 -12.17
N PRO A 105 14.73 5.20 -11.31
CA PRO A 105 14.79 5.72 -9.94
C PRO A 105 15.34 7.15 -9.89
N THR A 106 14.82 8.04 -10.73
CA THR A 106 15.34 9.40 -10.93
C THR A 106 14.29 10.47 -10.62
N GLN A 107 14.75 11.69 -10.34
CA GLN A 107 13.87 12.84 -10.15
C GLN A 107 12.96 13.08 -11.37
N ALA A 108 13.47 12.95 -12.58
CA ALA A 108 12.67 13.13 -13.79
C ALA A 108 11.45 12.21 -13.83
N ALA A 109 11.59 10.98 -13.33
CA ALA A 109 10.50 10.01 -13.28
C ALA A 109 9.40 10.32 -12.25
N ILE A 110 9.68 11.19 -11.29
CA ILE A 110 8.72 11.66 -10.26
C ILE A 110 8.39 13.15 -10.39
N GLN A 111 8.83 13.81 -11.47
CA GLN A 111 8.67 15.25 -11.61
C GLN A 111 7.22 15.70 -11.57
N THR A 112 6.27 14.92 -12.07
CA THR A 112 4.84 15.22 -11.98
C THR A 112 4.33 15.25 -10.53
N ILE A 113 4.85 14.37 -9.67
CA ILE A 113 4.55 14.31 -8.24
C ILE A 113 5.14 15.55 -7.54
N ILE A 114 6.40 15.89 -7.85
CA ILE A 114 7.07 17.08 -7.31
C ILE A 114 6.31 18.34 -7.70
N ASN A 115 5.95 18.49 -8.98
CA ASN A 115 5.21 19.65 -9.49
C ASN A 115 3.85 19.78 -8.78
N PHE A 116 3.14 18.68 -8.56
CA PHE A 116 1.88 18.69 -7.81
C PHE A 116 2.12 19.15 -6.36
N ARG A 117 3.05 18.53 -5.64
CA ARG A 117 3.43 18.92 -4.28
C ARG A 117 3.69 20.43 -4.17
N ASP A 118 4.51 20.94 -5.08
CA ASP A 118 4.93 22.35 -5.07
C ASP A 118 3.76 23.28 -5.42
N SER A 119 2.87 22.88 -6.32
CA SER A 119 1.70 23.66 -6.70
C SER A 119 0.69 23.82 -5.57
N VAL A 120 0.51 22.77 -4.73
CA VAL A 120 -0.43 22.79 -3.60
C VAL A 120 0.24 23.29 -2.32
N ASN A 121 1.56 23.37 -2.28
CA ASN A 121 2.36 23.71 -1.11
C ASN A 121 1.99 22.88 0.14
N LEU A 122 1.87 21.57 -0.04
CA LEU A 122 1.58 20.57 1.00
C LEU A 122 2.62 19.45 0.95
N PRO A 123 2.88 18.77 2.07
CA PRO A 123 3.81 17.64 2.09
C PRO A 123 3.37 16.52 1.16
N MET A 124 4.36 15.85 0.56
CA MET A 124 4.20 14.60 -0.19
C MET A 124 4.95 13.48 0.53
N TYR A 125 4.36 12.31 0.56
CA TYR A 125 4.91 11.11 1.16
C TYR A 125 4.89 9.96 0.17
N MET A 126 5.97 9.24 0.03
CA MET A 126 6.02 8.02 -0.76
C MET A 126 5.62 6.84 0.15
N GLY A 127 4.31 6.57 0.21
CA GLY A 127 3.71 5.61 1.14
C GLY A 127 4.13 4.17 0.91
N GLU A 128 4.47 3.81 -0.34
CA GLU A 128 4.98 2.49 -0.66
C GLU A 128 6.09 2.56 -1.72
N ILE A 129 7.21 1.92 -1.42
CA ILE A 129 8.31 1.62 -2.36
C ILE A 129 8.78 0.19 -2.11
N GLY A 130 9.57 -0.36 -3.02
CA GLY A 130 10.19 -1.67 -2.87
C GLY A 130 9.79 -2.61 -4.00
N HIS A 131 9.67 -3.90 -3.72
CA HIS A 131 9.32 -4.92 -4.72
C HIS A 131 10.22 -4.90 -5.96
N ASN A 132 11.46 -4.46 -5.78
CA ASN A 132 12.47 -4.27 -6.82
C ASN A 132 13.84 -4.73 -6.31
N THR A 133 14.91 -4.55 -7.09
CA THR A 133 16.27 -4.87 -6.65
C THR A 133 16.76 -3.89 -5.57
N ASP A 134 17.73 -4.32 -4.77
CA ASP A 134 18.33 -3.50 -3.73
C ASP A 134 19.00 -2.24 -4.33
N GLU A 135 19.61 -2.34 -5.52
CA GLU A 135 20.23 -1.23 -6.23
C GLU A 135 19.20 -0.19 -6.65
N TRP A 136 18.08 -0.63 -7.25
CA TRP A 136 17.00 0.25 -7.64
C TRP A 136 16.44 0.97 -6.41
N GLN A 137 16.21 0.24 -5.35
CA GLN A 137 15.63 0.77 -4.12
C GLN A 137 16.56 1.78 -3.47
N ALA A 138 17.87 1.51 -3.41
CA ALA A 138 18.86 2.45 -2.89
C ALA A 138 18.87 3.77 -3.66
N ALA A 139 18.88 3.69 -5.00
CA ALA A 139 18.84 4.86 -5.87
C ALA A 139 17.54 5.64 -5.71
N PHE A 140 16.39 4.95 -5.62
CA PHE A 140 15.10 5.60 -5.46
C PHE A 140 14.95 6.26 -4.09
N CYS A 141 15.38 5.60 -3.01
CA CYS A 141 15.43 6.20 -1.69
C CYS A 141 16.33 7.45 -1.63
N GLN A 142 17.45 7.43 -2.37
CA GLN A 142 18.29 8.61 -2.50
C GLN A 142 17.56 9.74 -3.21
N THR A 143 16.87 9.45 -4.33
CA THR A 143 16.01 10.44 -5.03
C THR A 143 14.95 11.03 -4.11
N MET A 144 14.33 10.24 -3.25
CA MET A 144 13.35 10.73 -2.27
C MET A 144 13.99 11.72 -1.28
N ARG A 145 15.13 11.36 -0.70
CA ARG A 145 15.86 12.24 0.25
C ARG A 145 16.26 13.57 -0.39
N GLU A 146 16.78 13.53 -1.61
CA GLU A 146 17.22 14.72 -2.36
C GLU A 146 16.04 15.68 -2.67
N ASN A 147 14.83 15.15 -2.74
CA ASN A 147 13.62 15.94 -3.00
C ASN A 147 12.77 16.20 -1.75
N ASN A 148 13.29 15.92 -0.54
CA ASN A 148 12.57 16.10 0.73
C ASN A 148 11.23 15.36 0.78
N ILE A 149 11.16 14.15 0.24
CA ILE A 149 10.00 13.27 0.28
C ILE A 149 10.28 12.14 1.25
N GLY A 150 9.48 12.03 2.32
CA GLY A 150 9.51 10.88 3.22
C GLY A 150 9.02 9.62 2.51
N TYR A 151 9.49 8.45 2.94
CA TYR A 151 9.09 7.19 2.32
C TYR A 151 8.98 6.04 3.30
N THR A 152 8.14 5.04 2.96
CA THR A 152 8.09 3.71 3.59
C THR A 152 8.21 2.63 2.55
N PHE A 153 8.55 1.45 3.01
CA PHE A 153 8.77 0.28 2.15
C PHE A 153 7.61 -0.71 2.22
N TRP A 154 7.43 -1.46 1.13
CA TRP A 154 6.52 -2.59 1.02
C TRP A 154 7.22 -3.78 0.35
N PRO A 155 7.05 -5.03 0.84
CA PRO A 155 6.39 -5.37 2.10
C PRO A 155 7.40 -5.57 3.25
N TYR A 156 6.89 -5.59 4.48
CA TYR A 156 7.70 -5.94 5.64
C TYR A 156 8.16 -7.40 5.61
N LYS A 157 7.28 -8.32 5.19
CA LYS A 157 7.54 -9.77 5.22
C LYS A 157 6.98 -10.47 3.98
N LYS A 158 7.79 -11.34 3.37
CA LYS A 158 7.43 -12.04 2.13
C LYS A 158 8.24 -13.34 1.97
N MET A 159 7.85 -14.21 1.05
CA MET A 159 8.59 -15.45 0.72
C MET A 159 9.73 -15.26 -0.26
N ASP A 160 9.96 -14.07 -0.76
CA ASP A 160 11.11 -13.75 -1.63
C ASP A 160 12.07 -12.77 -0.98
N GLY A 161 13.13 -12.37 -1.71
CA GLY A 161 14.17 -11.48 -1.21
C GLY A 161 13.80 -9.99 -1.15
N SER A 162 12.68 -9.58 -1.75
CA SER A 162 12.32 -8.16 -1.84
C SER A 162 11.42 -7.72 -0.67
N SER A 163 11.88 -7.94 0.56
CA SER A 163 11.17 -7.57 1.79
C SER A 163 12.16 -7.39 2.95
N PHE A 164 11.73 -6.78 4.03
CA PHE A 164 12.56 -6.57 5.22
C PHE A 164 12.97 -7.89 5.87
N VAL A 165 12.04 -8.84 5.98
CA VAL A 165 12.31 -10.21 6.42
C VAL A 165 11.72 -11.22 5.46
N GLY A 166 12.51 -12.23 5.12
CA GLY A 166 12.13 -13.35 4.25
C GLY A 166 11.51 -14.51 5.03
N ILE A 167 10.46 -15.11 4.49
CA ILE A 167 9.88 -16.35 4.97
C ILE A 167 10.48 -17.48 4.15
N THR A 168 11.11 -18.48 4.79
CA THR A 168 11.52 -19.70 4.12
C THR A 168 10.28 -20.53 3.78
N PRO A 169 10.02 -20.85 2.50
CA PRO A 169 8.88 -21.68 2.13
C PRO A 169 8.92 -23.04 2.83
N PRO A 170 7.81 -23.52 3.43
CA PRO A 170 7.75 -24.87 4.01
C PRO A 170 7.92 -25.95 2.95
N GLU A 171 8.36 -27.15 3.37
CA GLU A 171 8.64 -28.30 2.50
C GLU A 171 7.55 -28.59 1.46
N ASN A 172 6.29 -28.56 1.85
CA ASN A 172 5.17 -28.89 0.97
C ASN A 172 4.48 -27.67 0.33
N TRP A 173 5.06 -26.46 0.45
CA TRP A 173 4.44 -25.24 -0.05
C TRP A 173 4.31 -25.22 -1.58
N ALA A 174 5.26 -25.80 -2.29
CA ALA A 174 5.23 -25.89 -3.75
C ALA A 174 3.98 -26.62 -4.27
N ASN A 175 3.43 -27.59 -3.54
CA ASN A 175 2.19 -28.27 -3.92
C ASN A 175 0.96 -27.36 -3.80
N ILE A 176 0.97 -26.41 -2.86
CA ILE A 176 -0.09 -25.39 -2.72
C ILE A 176 -0.02 -24.42 -3.89
N VAL A 177 1.18 -23.94 -4.23
CA VAL A 177 1.42 -23.06 -5.37
C VAL A 177 0.99 -23.74 -6.66
N TYR A 178 1.46 -24.97 -6.91
CA TYR A 178 1.06 -25.74 -8.08
C TYR A 178 -0.46 -25.85 -8.20
N PHE A 179 -1.16 -26.19 -7.12
CA PHE A 179 -2.62 -26.26 -7.14
C PHE A 179 -3.26 -24.88 -7.40
N SER A 180 -2.67 -23.79 -6.90
CA SER A 180 -3.20 -22.44 -7.11
C SER A 180 -3.12 -21.98 -8.55
N GLU A 181 -2.11 -22.44 -9.29
CA GLU A 181 -1.80 -22.06 -10.68
C GLU A 181 -2.32 -23.05 -11.71
N ALA A 182 -2.73 -24.27 -11.29
CA ALA A 182 -3.21 -25.31 -12.17
C ALA A 182 -4.50 -24.90 -12.92
N PRO A 183 -4.74 -25.45 -14.13
CA PRO A 183 -5.97 -25.25 -14.87
C PRO A 183 -7.22 -25.61 -14.04
N ARG A 184 -8.27 -24.80 -14.17
CA ARG A 184 -9.51 -24.88 -13.37
C ARG A 184 -10.79 -24.80 -14.19
N ALA A 185 -10.70 -25.07 -15.50
CA ALA A 185 -11.87 -25.02 -16.39
C ALA A 185 -12.87 -26.14 -16.12
N THR A 186 -12.42 -27.27 -15.59
CA THR A 186 -13.23 -28.44 -15.31
C THR A 186 -13.01 -29.00 -13.90
N TYR A 187 -14.03 -29.69 -13.36
CA TYR A 187 -13.88 -30.41 -12.09
C TYR A 187 -12.82 -31.53 -12.12
N LYS A 188 -12.56 -32.07 -13.32
CA LYS A 188 -11.50 -33.09 -13.50
C LYS A 188 -10.14 -32.46 -13.23
N GLU A 189 -9.82 -31.33 -13.87
CA GLU A 189 -8.56 -30.61 -13.69
C GLU A 189 -8.35 -30.21 -12.22
N ILE A 190 -9.38 -29.68 -11.57
CA ILE A 190 -9.32 -29.31 -10.14
C ILE A 190 -9.01 -30.51 -9.26
N ARG A 191 -9.62 -31.68 -9.52
CA ARG A 191 -9.40 -32.89 -8.72
C ARG A 191 -8.01 -33.46 -8.93
N GLU A 192 -7.50 -33.45 -10.17
CA GLU A 192 -6.19 -34.00 -10.51
C GLU A 192 -5.05 -33.13 -9.94
N ALA A 193 -5.22 -31.83 -9.93
CA ALA A 193 -4.23 -30.91 -9.38
C ALA A 193 -4.26 -30.82 -7.84
N ARG A 194 -5.39 -31.18 -7.21
CA ARG A 194 -5.59 -30.98 -5.77
C ARG A 194 -4.68 -31.87 -4.93
N PRO A 195 -3.84 -31.31 -4.06
CA PRO A 195 -3.01 -32.10 -3.14
C PRO A 195 -3.87 -32.81 -2.09
N ALA A 196 -3.33 -33.88 -1.49
CA ALA A 196 -3.98 -34.57 -0.39
C ALA A 196 -4.29 -33.59 0.77
N GLN A 197 -5.46 -33.74 1.40
CA GLN A 197 -5.91 -32.86 2.47
C GLN A 197 -4.91 -32.79 3.65
N ALA A 198 -4.34 -33.93 4.05
CA ALA A 198 -3.36 -33.99 5.13
C ALA A 198 -2.09 -33.18 4.79
N MET A 199 -1.61 -33.29 3.53
CA MET A 199 -0.47 -32.52 3.04
C MET A 199 -0.77 -31.02 3.02
N SER A 200 -1.93 -30.63 2.49
CA SER A 200 -2.35 -29.23 2.47
C SER A 200 -2.44 -28.65 3.88
N ARG A 201 -3.06 -29.38 4.80
CA ARG A 201 -3.14 -28.98 6.20
C ARG A 201 -1.75 -28.81 6.82
N LYS A 202 -0.85 -29.78 6.59
CA LYS A 202 0.52 -29.69 7.10
C LYS A 202 1.24 -28.47 6.52
N ALA A 203 1.19 -28.26 5.21
CA ALA A 203 1.82 -27.11 4.56
C ALA A 203 1.32 -25.76 5.13
N MET A 204 0.02 -25.64 5.38
CA MET A 204 -0.55 -24.41 5.96
C MET A 204 -0.13 -24.22 7.43
N MET A 205 -0.06 -25.28 8.23
CA MET A 205 0.41 -25.19 9.61
C MET A 205 1.91 -24.86 9.69
N ASP A 206 2.72 -25.47 8.83
CA ASP A 206 4.15 -25.19 8.72
C ASP A 206 4.38 -23.73 8.22
N PHE A 207 3.52 -23.22 7.34
CA PHE A 207 3.56 -21.83 6.91
C PHE A 207 3.28 -20.85 8.06
N ILE A 208 2.28 -21.14 8.90
CA ILE A 208 1.99 -20.32 10.09
C ILE A 208 3.22 -20.28 11.02
N GLU A 209 3.91 -21.41 11.19
CA GLU A 209 5.13 -21.45 12.00
C GLU A 209 6.28 -20.68 11.32
N ALA A 210 6.47 -20.83 10.01
CA ALA A 210 7.48 -20.11 9.23
C ALA A 210 7.27 -18.60 9.25
N CYS A 211 6.02 -18.13 9.37
CA CYS A 211 5.68 -16.71 9.46
C CYS A 211 6.07 -16.05 10.80
N LYS A 212 6.39 -16.82 11.85
CA LYS A 212 6.84 -16.23 13.12
C LYS A 212 8.18 -15.54 12.92
N LEU A 213 8.31 -14.31 13.42
CA LEU A 213 9.51 -13.47 13.19
C LEU A 213 10.82 -14.19 13.53
N LYS A 214 10.83 -14.97 14.61
CA LYS A 214 11.99 -15.77 15.02
C LYS A 214 12.47 -16.82 14.01
N ASN A 215 11.62 -17.18 13.05
CA ASN A 215 11.87 -18.17 12.01
C ASN A 215 12.11 -17.51 10.62
N CYS A 216 12.00 -16.21 10.54
CA CYS A 216 12.26 -15.45 9.32
C CYS A 216 13.75 -15.09 9.19
N VAL A 217 14.18 -14.85 7.96
CA VAL A 217 15.54 -14.42 7.64
C VAL A 217 15.55 -12.91 7.44
N VAL A 218 16.40 -12.18 8.16
CA VAL A 218 16.59 -10.75 7.98
C VAL A 218 17.28 -10.50 6.64
N GLN A 219 16.73 -9.62 5.81
CA GLN A 219 17.25 -9.27 4.48
C GLN A 219 18.15 -8.03 4.59
N GLU A 220 19.41 -8.23 4.97
CA GLU A 220 20.38 -7.17 5.24
C GLU A 220 20.60 -6.25 4.01
N GLY A 221 20.60 -6.80 2.80
CA GLY A 221 20.71 -6.03 1.54
C GLY A 221 19.55 -5.07 1.40
N TYR A 222 18.33 -5.57 1.58
CA TYR A 222 17.10 -4.77 1.54
C TYR A 222 17.10 -3.65 2.58
N ILE A 223 17.51 -3.94 3.81
CA ILE A 223 17.60 -2.95 4.89
C ILE A 223 18.60 -1.84 4.54
N ARG A 224 19.78 -2.21 4.05
CA ARG A 224 20.81 -1.23 3.63
C ARG A 224 20.31 -0.38 2.46
N SER A 225 19.58 -0.95 1.51
CA SER A 225 19.05 -0.21 0.36
C SER A 225 18.04 0.88 0.77
N LEU A 226 17.34 0.70 1.88
CA LEU A 226 16.47 1.72 2.47
C LEU A 226 17.25 2.88 3.15
N GLY A 227 18.57 2.75 3.31
CA GLY A 227 19.39 3.70 4.06
C GLY A 227 19.37 3.49 5.57
N MET A 228 18.87 2.33 6.01
CA MET A 228 18.91 1.92 7.44
C MET A 228 20.26 1.27 7.78
N LYS A 229 20.63 1.33 9.06
CA LYS A 229 21.86 0.72 9.60
C LYS A 229 21.53 -0.55 10.35
#